data_a862cf8082ce8267dfe3646b93ffccd0
#
_entry.id   a862cf8082ce8267dfe3646b93ffccd0
#
_cell.length_a   1.000
_cell.length_b   1.000
_cell.length_c   1.000
_cell.angle_alpha   90.00
_cell.angle_beta   90.00
_cell.angle_gamma   90.00
#
_symmetry.space_group_name_H-M   'P 1'
#
loop_
_entity.id
_entity.type
_entity.pdbx_description
1 polymer ?
#
loop_
_entity_poly.entity_id
_entity_poly.type
_entity_poly.pdbx_seq_one_letter_code
_entity_poly.pdbx_strand_id
1 'polypeptide(L)'
;MKAIYKGIKSHNVKDKDKWIVFPNTHEALISREDFQKVQDILQAASEARQTSMQKTEEIRATLVNLFEGKIICADCGKKMYFHRKRIDKDKRKRWYAFYECSSSVKRGNLCTPHYTRQDKLEADVLA
;
A
#
# COMPACT_ATOMS: atom_id res chain seq x y z
N MET A 1 8.11 23.44 -28.61
CA MET A 1 6.77 23.90 -28.27
C MET A 1 6.06 22.77 -27.52
N LYS A 2 5.63 22.99 -26.27
CA LYS A 2 4.78 22.03 -25.56
C LYS A 2 3.34 22.25 -26.00
N ALA A 3 2.75 21.31 -26.70
CA ALA A 3 1.34 21.33 -27.00
C ALA A 3 0.53 21.04 -25.71
N ILE A 4 -0.14 22.03 -25.17
CA ILE A 4 -1.04 21.87 -24.03
C ILE A 4 -2.41 21.50 -24.56
N TYR A 5 -2.75 20.22 -24.56
CA TYR A 5 -4.09 19.75 -24.82
C TYR A 5 -4.94 19.88 -23.56
N LYS A 6 -5.79 20.90 -23.49
CA LYS A 6 -6.81 21.03 -22.44
C LYS A 6 -7.84 19.92 -22.63
N GLY A 7 -7.95 19.03 -21.65
CA GLY A 7 -9.09 18.10 -21.55
C GLY A 7 -8.80 16.61 -21.44
N ILE A 8 -7.56 16.13 -21.63
CA ILE A 8 -7.26 14.70 -21.50
C ILE A 8 -6.67 14.45 -20.11
N LYS A 9 -7.50 13.94 -19.19
CA LYS A 9 -7.11 13.62 -17.80
C LYS A 9 -6.43 12.26 -17.61
N SER A 10 -6.31 11.43 -18.65
CA SER A 10 -5.61 10.15 -18.58
C SER A 10 -4.71 9.99 -19.79
N HIS A 11 -3.45 9.64 -19.54
CA HIS A 11 -2.58 9.12 -20.58
C HIS A 11 -2.95 7.65 -20.81
N ASN A 12 -3.89 7.40 -21.70
CA ASN A 12 -4.12 6.06 -22.22
C ASN A 12 -2.92 5.70 -23.08
N VAL A 13 -1.93 5.06 -22.47
CA VAL A 13 -0.82 4.47 -23.20
C VAL A 13 -1.41 3.34 -24.05
N LYS A 14 -1.38 3.50 -25.36
CA LYS A 14 -1.83 2.48 -26.30
C LYS A 14 -0.94 1.24 -26.19
N ASP A 15 -1.53 0.08 -26.42
CA ASP A 15 -0.80 -1.17 -26.50
C ASP A 15 0.39 -1.03 -27.49
N LYS A 16 1.51 -1.64 -27.16
CA LYS A 16 2.74 -1.52 -27.96
C LYS A 16 2.55 -1.95 -29.41
N ASP A 17 1.63 -2.87 -29.66
CA ASP A 17 1.29 -3.37 -31.00
C ASP A 17 0.62 -2.31 -31.91
N LYS A 18 0.10 -1.25 -31.29
CA LYS A 18 -0.54 -0.13 -31.98
C LYS A 18 0.40 1.07 -32.17
N TRP A 19 1.66 0.92 -31.76
CA TRP A 19 2.65 1.97 -31.94
C TRP A 19 3.19 2.00 -33.36
N ILE A 20 3.26 3.19 -33.94
CA ILE A 20 3.97 3.40 -35.19
C ILE A 20 5.40 3.76 -34.83
N VAL A 21 6.34 2.88 -35.16
CA VAL A 21 7.76 3.03 -34.81
C VAL A 21 8.54 3.42 -36.05
N PHE A 22 9.24 4.54 -35.99
CA PHE A 22 10.18 4.98 -37.04
C PHE A 22 11.60 4.73 -36.52
N PRO A 23 12.30 3.71 -37.04
CA PRO A 23 13.68 3.44 -36.66
C PRO A 23 14.66 4.46 -37.27
N ASN A 24 15.81 4.66 -36.61
CA ASN A 24 16.93 5.45 -37.10
C ASN A 24 16.60 6.91 -37.45
N THR A 25 15.71 7.54 -36.73
CA THR A 25 15.32 8.94 -36.93
C THR A 25 16.35 9.94 -36.42
N HIS A 26 17.26 9.53 -35.55
CA HIS A 26 18.34 10.34 -34.97
C HIS A 26 19.46 9.43 -34.47
N GLU A 27 20.64 10.01 -34.25
CA GLU A 27 21.78 9.31 -33.67
C GLU A 27 21.49 8.92 -32.21
N ALA A 28 21.87 7.70 -31.83
CA ALA A 28 21.67 7.21 -30.48
C ALA A 28 22.63 7.88 -29.49
N LEU A 29 22.09 8.43 -28.38
CA LEU A 29 22.88 9.04 -27.30
C LEU A 29 23.57 8.01 -26.40
N ILE A 30 23.04 6.79 -26.33
CA ILE A 30 23.62 5.67 -25.58
C ILE A 30 23.64 4.42 -26.44
N SER A 31 24.54 3.50 -26.13
CA SER A 31 24.62 2.23 -26.84
C SER A 31 23.38 1.37 -26.56
N ARG A 32 22.99 0.53 -27.52
CA ARG A 32 21.87 -0.42 -27.34
C ARG A 32 22.15 -1.41 -26.19
N GLU A 33 23.42 -1.76 -26.01
CA GLU A 33 23.85 -2.67 -24.93
C GLU A 33 23.65 -2.04 -23.55
N ASP A 34 24.03 -0.78 -23.37
CA ASP A 34 23.86 -0.09 -22.09
C ASP A 34 22.39 0.18 -21.81
N PHE A 35 21.60 0.51 -22.83
CA PHE A 35 20.16 0.61 -22.70
C PHE A 35 19.56 -0.71 -22.19
N GLN A 36 19.95 -1.86 -22.78
CA GLN A 36 19.43 -3.17 -22.38
C GLN A 36 19.84 -3.53 -20.96
N LYS A 37 21.09 -3.29 -20.55
CA LYS A 37 21.51 -3.50 -19.15
C LYS A 37 20.65 -2.73 -18.15
N VAL A 38 20.33 -1.48 -18.47
CA VAL A 38 19.45 -0.67 -17.61
C VAL A 38 18.03 -1.25 -17.56
N GLN A 39 17.48 -1.71 -18.70
CA GLN A 39 16.16 -2.34 -18.73
C GLN A 39 16.13 -3.62 -17.88
N ASP A 40 17.15 -4.45 -17.96
CA ASP A 40 17.25 -5.69 -17.18
C ASP A 40 17.30 -5.40 -15.67
N ILE A 41 18.04 -4.38 -15.25
CA ILE A 41 18.10 -3.94 -13.85
C ILE A 41 16.73 -3.44 -13.37
N LEU A 42 16.04 -2.63 -14.18
CA LEU A 42 14.72 -2.10 -13.85
C LEU A 42 13.67 -3.22 -13.76
N GLN A 43 13.74 -4.18 -14.66
CA GLN A 43 12.84 -5.33 -14.64
C GLN A 43 13.06 -6.18 -13.39
N ALA A 44 14.30 -6.55 -13.06
CA ALA A 44 14.64 -7.30 -11.86
C ALA A 44 14.17 -6.58 -10.58
N ALA A 45 14.36 -5.27 -10.51
CA ALA A 45 13.87 -4.46 -9.38
C ALA A 45 12.34 -4.44 -9.28
N SER A 46 11.64 -4.40 -10.42
CA SER A 46 10.18 -4.48 -10.48
C SER A 46 9.64 -5.82 -9.98
N GLU A 47 10.22 -6.92 -10.44
CA GLU A 47 9.87 -8.28 -10.04
C GLU A 47 10.11 -8.51 -8.54
N ALA A 48 11.25 -8.07 -8.01
CA ALA A 48 11.55 -8.14 -6.58
C ALA A 48 10.52 -7.34 -5.75
N ARG A 49 10.10 -6.17 -6.23
CA ARG A 49 9.07 -5.36 -5.59
C ARG A 49 7.71 -6.07 -5.60
N GLN A 50 7.29 -6.63 -6.73
CA GLN A 50 6.03 -7.36 -6.85
C GLN A 50 5.97 -8.55 -5.90
N THR A 51 7.03 -9.36 -5.86
CA THR A 51 7.14 -10.50 -4.93
C THR A 51 7.05 -10.07 -3.47
N SER A 52 7.70 -8.95 -3.11
CA SER A 52 7.62 -8.39 -1.76
C SER A 52 6.22 -7.88 -1.41
N MET A 53 5.52 -7.28 -2.39
CA MET A 53 4.14 -6.80 -2.21
C MET A 53 3.17 -7.97 -2.02
N GLN A 54 3.29 -9.04 -2.82
CA GLN A 54 2.46 -10.25 -2.69
C GLN A 54 2.61 -10.89 -1.31
N LYS A 55 3.85 -11.12 -0.84
CA LYS A 55 4.11 -11.63 0.52
C LYS A 55 3.51 -10.74 1.61
N THR A 56 3.57 -9.43 1.42
CA THR A 56 2.98 -8.46 2.36
C THR A 56 1.46 -8.59 2.40
N GLU A 57 0.82 -8.74 1.24
CA GLU A 57 -0.64 -8.86 1.16
C GLU A 57 -1.13 -10.19 1.72
N GLU A 58 -0.43 -11.29 1.49
CA GLU A 58 -0.73 -12.59 2.11
C GLU A 58 -0.74 -12.49 3.63
N ILE A 59 0.27 -11.87 4.23
CA ILE A 59 0.33 -11.67 5.68
C ILE A 59 -0.81 -10.75 6.15
N ARG A 60 -1.12 -9.68 5.42
CA ARG A 60 -2.24 -8.79 5.75
C ARG A 60 -3.59 -9.49 5.67
N ALA A 61 -3.74 -10.42 4.75
CA ALA A 61 -4.97 -11.21 4.59
C ALA A 61 -5.23 -12.13 5.79
N THR A 62 -4.20 -12.56 6.51
CA THR A 62 -4.37 -13.36 7.74
C THR A 62 -4.94 -12.55 8.92
N LEU A 63 -4.79 -11.22 8.91
CA LEU A 63 -5.32 -10.33 9.94
C LEU A 63 -6.75 -9.91 9.60
N VAL A 64 -7.71 -10.76 9.93
CA VAL A 64 -9.13 -10.54 9.66
C VAL A 64 -9.76 -9.68 10.75
N ASN A 65 -10.67 -8.78 10.40
CA ASN A 65 -11.44 -7.98 11.35
C ASN A 65 -12.63 -8.79 11.90
N LEU A 66 -12.41 -9.57 12.94
CA LEU A 66 -13.44 -10.45 13.53
C LEU A 66 -14.56 -9.67 14.23
N PHE A 67 -14.27 -8.49 14.75
CA PHE A 67 -15.21 -7.69 15.54
C PHE A 67 -15.70 -6.44 14.79
N GLU A 68 -15.85 -6.51 13.48
CA GLU A 68 -16.24 -5.37 12.66
C GLU A 68 -17.56 -4.74 13.15
N GLY A 69 -17.49 -3.44 13.45
CA GLY A 69 -18.65 -2.67 13.88
C GLY A 69 -19.20 -2.99 15.26
N LYS A 70 -18.63 -3.98 15.97
CA LYS A 70 -19.13 -4.45 17.29
C LYS A 70 -18.39 -3.80 18.47
N ILE A 71 -17.19 -3.28 18.27
CA ILE A 71 -16.40 -2.66 19.34
C ILE A 71 -16.73 -1.19 19.46
N ILE A 72 -17.04 -0.78 20.68
CA ILE A 72 -17.39 0.59 21.05
C ILE A 72 -16.42 1.07 22.13
N CYS A 73 -15.96 2.32 22.04
CA CYS A 73 -15.15 2.94 23.06
C CYS A 73 -16.01 3.20 24.30
N ALA A 74 -15.55 2.74 25.47
CA ALA A 74 -16.28 2.89 26.73
C ALA A 74 -16.46 4.38 27.14
N ASP A 75 -15.48 5.24 26.81
CA ASP A 75 -15.50 6.65 27.25
C ASP A 75 -16.40 7.53 26.39
N CYS A 76 -16.39 7.33 25.06
CA CYS A 76 -17.11 8.24 24.16
C CYS A 76 -18.27 7.58 23.40
N GLY A 77 -18.51 6.27 23.55
CA GLY A 77 -19.58 5.53 22.89
C GLY A 77 -19.42 5.41 21.37
N LYS A 78 -18.30 5.83 20.79
CA LYS A 78 -18.06 5.76 19.35
C LYS A 78 -17.44 4.42 18.96
N LYS A 79 -17.71 4.00 17.72
CA LYS A 79 -17.11 2.78 17.14
C LYS A 79 -15.58 2.88 17.10
N MET A 80 -14.93 1.76 17.33
CA MET A 80 -13.50 1.64 17.15
C MET A 80 -13.18 1.17 15.73
N TYR A 81 -12.11 1.71 15.16
CA TYR A 81 -11.64 1.36 13.81
C TYR A 81 -10.55 0.31 13.87
N PHE A 82 -10.63 -0.63 12.96
CA PHE A 82 -9.65 -1.68 12.77
C PHE A 82 -8.49 -1.19 11.92
N HIS A 83 -7.28 -1.34 12.44
CA HIS A 83 -6.04 -0.96 11.76
C HIS A 83 -5.07 -2.14 11.70
N ARG A 84 -4.34 -2.23 10.61
CA ARG A 84 -3.20 -3.14 10.44
C ARG A 84 -1.94 -2.31 10.37
N LYS A 85 -0.95 -2.62 11.18
CA LYS A 85 0.32 -1.89 11.23
C LYS A 85 1.49 -2.86 11.16
N ARG A 86 2.53 -2.47 10.43
CA ARG A 86 3.80 -3.17 10.40
C ARG A 86 4.76 -2.53 11.40
N ILE A 87 5.40 -3.35 12.21
CA ILE A 87 6.53 -2.96 13.04
C ILE A 87 7.80 -3.49 12.40
N ASP A 88 8.72 -2.59 12.09
CA ASP A 88 10.06 -2.91 11.63
C ASP A 88 11.03 -2.69 12.81
N LYS A 89 11.00 -3.59 13.81
CA LYS A 89 11.90 -3.54 14.96
C LYS A 89 12.86 -4.73 14.89
N ASP A 90 14.15 -4.48 15.10
CA ASP A 90 15.19 -5.49 15.18
C ASP A 90 15.27 -6.43 13.96
N LYS A 91 15.16 -5.89 12.74
CA LYS A 91 15.15 -6.62 11.46
C LYS A 91 14.01 -7.65 11.32
N ARG A 92 13.08 -7.71 12.29
CA ARG A 92 11.90 -8.57 12.24
C ARG A 92 10.69 -7.74 11.82
N LYS A 93 10.22 -7.97 10.62
CA LYS A 93 8.99 -7.36 10.09
C LYS A 93 7.81 -8.14 10.65
N ARG A 94 7.06 -7.57 11.58
CA ARG A 94 5.84 -8.17 12.12
C ARG A 94 4.66 -7.30 11.81
N TRP A 95 3.58 -7.91 11.35
CA TRP A 95 2.29 -7.28 11.25
C TRP A 95 1.46 -7.56 12.49
N TYR A 96 0.70 -6.59 12.92
CA TYR A 96 -0.29 -6.75 13.97
C TYR A 96 -1.51 -5.92 13.64
N ALA A 97 -2.66 -6.35 14.18
CA ALA A 97 -3.91 -5.63 14.08
C ALA A 97 -4.32 -5.08 15.45
N PHE A 98 -5.00 -3.94 15.42
CA PHE A 98 -5.50 -3.29 16.60
C PHE A 98 -6.76 -2.48 16.29
N TYR A 99 -7.53 -2.21 17.32
CA TYR A 99 -8.69 -1.34 17.26
C TYR A 99 -8.38 -0.03 17.96
N GLU A 100 -8.74 1.08 17.34
CA GLU A 100 -8.48 2.42 17.83
C GLU A 100 -9.77 3.24 17.84
N CYS A 101 -9.97 4.07 18.87
CA CYS A 101 -11.15 4.91 19.00
C CYS A 101 -11.25 5.92 17.85
N SER A 102 -12.40 5.94 17.18
CA SER A 102 -12.61 6.84 16.03
C SER A 102 -12.56 8.33 16.38
N SER A 103 -12.87 8.69 17.63
CA SER A 103 -12.84 10.07 18.10
C SER A 103 -11.44 10.56 18.47
N SER A 104 -10.51 9.65 18.78
CA SER A 104 -9.11 10.00 19.04
C SER A 104 -8.31 10.20 17.76
N VAL A 105 -8.70 9.48 16.68
CA VAL A 105 -8.01 9.55 15.37
C VAL A 105 -8.42 10.78 14.55
N LYS A 106 -9.66 11.24 14.70
CA LYS A 106 -10.17 12.39 13.97
C LYS A 106 -9.65 13.70 14.56
N ARG A 107 -9.42 14.69 13.70
CA ARG A 107 -9.04 16.06 14.09
C ARG A 107 -10.03 16.60 15.13
N GLY A 108 -9.53 16.92 16.33
CA GLY A 108 -10.34 17.45 17.42
C GLY A 108 -10.22 16.72 18.74
N ASN A 109 -9.54 15.57 18.80
CA ASN A 109 -9.26 14.80 20.03
C ASN A 109 -10.45 14.82 21.02
N LEU A 110 -11.63 14.43 20.54
CA LEU A 110 -12.86 14.38 21.37
C LEU A 110 -12.85 13.25 22.39
N CYS A 111 -11.83 12.41 22.35
CA CYS A 111 -11.60 11.31 23.27
C CYS A 111 -10.11 11.12 23.48
N THR A 112 -9.70 10.63 24.63
CA THR A 112 -8.31 10.22 24.87
C THR A 112 -7.92 9.06 23.95
N PRO A 113 -6.62 8.92 23.57
CA PRO A 113 -6.18 7.83 22.71
C PRO A 113 -6.39 6.47 23.37
N HIS A 114 -7.31 5.68 22.84
CA HIS A 114 -7.58 4.31 23.26
C HIS A 114 -7.33 3.37 22.12
N TYR A 115 -6.55 2.34 22.35
CA TYR A 115 -6.37 1.24 21.42
C TYR A 115 -6.25 -0.09 22.16
N THR A 116 -6.71 -1.15 21.54
CA THR A 116 -6.51 -2.52 22.00
C THR A 116 -6.02 -3.40 20.86
N ARG A 117 -5.12 -4.32 21.15
CA ARG A 117 -4.62 -5.26 20.14
C ARG A 117 -5.66 -6.34 19.90
N GLN A 118 -5.74 -6.78 18.64
CA GLN A 118 -6.70 -7.82 18.26
C GLN A 118 -6.45 -9.13 19.01
N ASP A 119 -5.20 -9.59 19.08
CA ASP A 119 -4.83 -10.83 19.75
C ASP A 119 -5.22 -10.85 21.24
N LYS A 120 -5.05 -9.72 21.94
CA LYS A 120 -5.47 -9.58 23.31
C LYS A 120 -7.00 -9.62 23.45
N LEU A 121 -7.69 -8.87 22.59
CA LEU A 121 -9.15 -8.83 22.62
C LEU A 121 -9.77 -10.20 22.31
N GLU A 122 -9.19 -10.93 21.36
CA GLU A 122 -9.62 -12.30 21.06
C GLU A 122 -9.44 -13.23 22.24
N ALA A 123 -8.29 -13.16 22.91
CA ALA A 123 -8.05 -13.94 24.12
C ALA A 123 -9.06 -13.61 25.24
N ASP A 124 -9.39 -12.33 25.44
CA ASP A 124 -10.33 -11.89 26.48
C ASP A 124 -11.79 -12.28 26.18
N VAL A 125 -12.17 -12.40 24.89
CA VAL A 125 -13.55 -12.70 24.47
C VAL A 125 -13.80 -14.20 24.24
N LEU A 126 -12.76 -14.96 23.84
CA LEU A 126 -12.88 -16.37 23.49
C LEU A 126 -12.40 -17.31 24.60
N ALA A 127 -11.96 -16.76 25.73
CA ALA A 127 -11.62 -17.53 26.95
C ALA A 127 -12.90 -17.92 27.72
#